data_fc1e77852d4f137d21e428730040afd1
#
_entry.id   fc1e77852d4f137d21e428730040afd1
#
_cell.length_a   1.000
_cell.length_b   1.000
_cell.length_c   1.000
_cell.angle_alpha   90.00
_cell.angle_beta   90.00
_cell.angle_gamma   90.00
#
_symmetry.space_group_name_H-M   'P 1'
#
loop_
_entity.id
_entity.type
_entity.pdbx_description
1 polymer ?
#
loop_
_entity_poly.entity_id
_entity_poly.type
_entity_poly.pdbx_seq_one_letter_code
_entity_poly.pdbx_strand_id
1 'polypeptide(L)'
;MICETFDIKNENSQEYARLNTYVISHSDSIKTETRPLIILCPGGGYWFTSEREGEMLALQFVAAGFHAAVLWYSVKPATFPTALLELAKSVELVRKHAEEWHVDPNKIVVEGCSAGGHLAAS
;
A
#
# COMPACT_ATOMS: atom_id res chain seq x y z
N MET A 1 -9.01 -10.06 -10.37
CA MET A 1 -8.28 -9.22 -9.40
C MET A 1 -8.88 -9.40 -8.01
N ILE A 2 -8.06 -9.50 -7.00
CA ILE A 2 -8.50 -9.71 -5.62
C ILE A 2 -8.32 -8.40 -4.86
N CYS A 3 -9.40 -7.82 -4.37
CA CYS A 3 -9.38 -6.56 -3.63
C CYS A 3 -9.79 -6.83 -2.17
N GLU A 4 -8.90 -6.48 -1.25
CA GLU A 4 -9.11 -6.71 0.17
C GLU A 4 -8.74 -5.47 0.98
N THR A 5 -9.26 -5.40 2.19
CA THR A 5 -8.94 -4.33 3.15
C THR A 5 -8.34 -4.96 4.38
N PHE A 6 -7.18 -4.45 4.80
CA PHE A 6 -6.46 -4.96 5.96
C PHE A 6 -6.31 -3.90 7.05
N ASP A 7 -6.40 -4.35 8.28
CA ASP A 7 -6.12 -3.52 9.45
C ASP A 7 -4.61 -3.43 9.69
N ILE A 8 -4.09 -2.21 9.64
CA ILE A 8 -2.68 -1.91 9.93
C ILE A 8 -2.57 -0.91 11.09
N LYS A 9 -3.66 -0.74 11.83
CA LYS A 9 -3.69 0.23 12.93
C LYS A 9 -2.79 -0.18 14.08
N ASN A 10 -2.21 0.82 14.73
CA ASN A 10 -1.61 0.72 16.05
C ASN A 10 -2.49 1.50 17.05
N GLU A 11 -2.11 1.53 18.32
CA GLU A 11 -2.93 2.15 19.37
C GLU A 11 -3.20 3.65 19.17
N ASN A 12 -2.37 4.33 18.38
CA ASN A 12 -2.48 5.77 18.12
C ASN A 12 -3.10 6.09 16.76
N SER A 13 -3.50 5.07 16.01
CA SER A 13 -4.05 5.24 14.66
C SER A 13 -5.44 5.84 14.68
N GLN A 14 -5.75 6.58 13.61
CA GLN A 14 -7.12 7.00 13.33
C GLN A 14 -7.94 5.79 12.87
N GLU A 15 -9.26 5.85 13.09
CA GLU A 15 -10.16 4.72 12.78
C GLU A 15 -10.16 4.34 11.30
N TYR A 16 -9.99 5.32 10.41
CA TYR A 16 -10.02 5.06 8.96
C TYR A 16 -8.73 4.41 8.43
N ALA A 17 -7.65 4.37 9.21
CA ALA A 17 -6.36 3.84 8.75
C ALA A 17 -6.49 2.39 8.30
N ARG A 18 -6.07 2.11 7.07
CA ARG A 18 -6.22 0.80 6.47
C ARG A 18 -5.29 0.65 5.27
N LEU A 19 -5.06 -0.60 4.88
CA LEU A 19 -4.38 -0.94 3.63
C LEU A 19 -5.39 -1.61 2.70
N ASN A 20 -5.61 -1.02 1.54
CA ASN A 20 -6.43 -1.63 0.49
C ASN A 20 -5.50 -2.27 -0.53
N THR A 21 -5.71 -3.54 -0.84
CA THR A 21 -4.87 -4.27 -1.79
C THR A 21 -5.61 -4.56 -3.08
N TYR A 22 -4.84 -4.54 -4.17
CA TYR A 22 -5.30 -4.81 -5.53
C TYR A 22 -4.32 -5.83 -6.12
N VAL A 23 -4.64 -7.11 -5.94
CA VAL A 23 -3.76 -8.21 -6.32
C VAL A 23 -4.26 -8.82 -7.61
N ILE A 24 -3.39 -8.87 -8.62
CA ILE A 24 -3.71 -9.51 -9.91
C ILE A 24 -3.85 -11.01 -9.66
N SER A 25 -4.97 -11.57 -10.12
CA SER A 25 -5.23 -13.00 -9.95
C SER A 25 -4.18 -13.83 -10.69
N HIS A 26 -3.65 -14.85 -10.02
CA HIS A 26 -2.69 -15.76 -10.66
C HIS A 26 -3.39 -16.65 -11.68
N SER A 27 -2.70 -16.90 -12.77
CA SER A 27 -3.14 -17.85 -13.80
C SER A 27 -1.96 -18.68 -14.27
N ASP A 28 -2.11 -19.99 -14.23
CA ASP A 28 -1.06 -20.92 -14.69
C ASP A 28 -0.77 -20.83 -16.20
N SER A 29 -1.71 -20.27 -16.95
CA SER A 29 -1.54 -20.06 -18.40
C SER A 29 -0.68 -18.83 -18.71
N ILE A 30 -0.47 -17.95 -17.72
CA ILE A 30 0.41 -16.80 -17.85
C ILE A 30 1.72 -17.15 -17.18
N LYS A 31 2.83 -17.09 -17.92
CA LYS A 31 4.16 -17.53 -17.44
C LYS A 31 4.84 -16.58 -16.45
N THR A 32 4.12 -15.65 -15.88
CA THR A 32 4.64 -14.75 -14.85
C THR A 32 4.44 -15.39 -13.49
N GLU A 33 5.51 -15.82 -12.84
CA GLU A 33 5.43 -16.48 -11.54
C GLU A 33 5.16 -15.50 -10.41
N THR A 34 5.88 -14.38 -10.39
CA THR A 34 5.71 -13.33 -9.38
C THR A 34 5.71 -11.95 -10.01
N ARG A 35 5.15 -10.98 -9.27
CA ARG A 35 5.11 -9.59 -9.69
C ARG A 35 5.59 -8.69 -8.56
N PRO A 36 6.18 -7.54 -8.88
CA PRO A 36 6.41 -6.52 -7.86
C PRO A 36 5.08 -6.04 -7.27
N LEU A 37 5.12 -5.57 -6.03
CA LEU A 37 3.97 -4.90 -5.42
C LEU A 37 4.38 -3.49 -5.03
N ILE A 38 3.54 -2.53 -5.35
CA ILE A 38 3.76 -1.11 -5.06
C ILE A 38 2.78 -0.68 -4.00
N ILE A 39 3.30 -0.20 -2.87
CA ILE A 39 2.48 0.41 -1.80
C ILE A 39 2.46 1.92 -2.07
N LEU A 40 1.27 2.44 -2.29
CA LEU A 40 1.05 3.86 -2.57
C LEU A 40 0.70 4.60 -1.30
N CYS A 41 1.42 5.70 -1.04
CA CYS A 41 1.15 6.61 0.08
C CYS A 41 0.65 7.93 -0.51
N PRO A 42 -0.67 8.19 -0.52
CA PRO A 42 -1.21 9.42 -1.08
C PRO A 42 -0.75 10.67 -0.34
N GLY A 43 -0.70 11.79 -1.05
CA GLY A 43 -0.36 13.08 -0.46
C GLY A 43 -1.55 13.76 0.20
N GLY A 44 -1.33 14.92 0.79
CA GLY A 44 -2.35 15.73 1.46
C GLY A 44 -1.81 16.54 2.64
N GLY A 45 -0.49 16.71 2.74
CA GLY A 45 0.16 17.54 3.77
C GLY A 45 -0.02 17.03 5.20
N TYR A 46 -0.33 15.75 5.38
CA TYR A 46 -0.69 15.16 6.68
C TYR A 46 -1.99 15.71 7.28
N TRP A 47 -2.79 16.41 6.48
CA TRP A 47 -4.13 16.85 6.88
C TRP A 47 -5.23 15.92 6.36
N PHE A 48 -4.97 15.31 5.19
CA PHE A 48 -5.86 14.34 4.55
C PHE A 48 -5.03 13.45 3.64
N THR A 49 -5.66 12.42 3.06
CA THR A 49 -5.06 11.60 2.02
C THR A 49 -5.85 11.75 0.74
N SER A 50 -5.17 12.08 -0.36
CA SER A 50 -5.81 12.39 -1.62
C SER A 50 -6.35 11.13 -2.32
N GLU A 51 -7.64 11.09 -2.58
CA GLU A 51 -8.27 9.98 -3.31
C GLU A 51 -7.74 9.85 -4.73
N ARG A 52 -7.30 10.97 -5.34
CA ARG A 52 -6.73 10.96 -6.69
C ARG A 52 -5.44 10.13 -6.77
N GLU A 53 -4.71 10.05 -5.66
CA GLU A 53 -3.44 9.35 -5.57
C GLU A 53 -3.59 7.98 -4.90
N GLY A 54 -4.83 7.52 -4.78
CA GLY A 54 -5.18 6.22 -4.22
C GLY A 54 -5.56 5.22 -5.29
N GLU A 55 -6.81 4.77 -5.28
CA GLU A 55 -7.29 3.71 -6.18
C GLU A 55 -7.01 3.99 -7.66
N MET A 56 -7.22 5.22 -8.12
CA MET A 56 -7.00 5.56 -9.53
C MET A 56 -5.55 5.31 -9.94
N LEU A 57 -4.59 5.68 -9.11
CA LEU A 57 -3.18 5.45 -9.37
C LEU A 57 -2.84 3.96 -9.24
N ALA A 58 -3.41 3.28 -8.26
CA ALA A 58 -3.23 1.83 -8.08
C ALA A 58 -3.65 1.07 -9.33
N LEU A 59 -4.79 1.43 -9.93
CA LEU A 59 -5.27 0.78 -11.13
C LEU A 59 -4.35 0.98 -12.34
N GLN A 60 -3.66 2.11 -12.41
CA GLN A 60 -2.66 2.35 -13.47
C GLN A 60 -1.48 1.38 -13.32
N PHE A 61 -1.00 1.17 -12.10
CA PHE A 61 0.06 0.19 -11.85
C PHE A 61 -0.40 -1.24 -12.13
N VAL A 62 -1.63 -1.57 -11.75
CA VAL A 62 -2.21 -2.89 -12.05
C VAL A 62 -2.29 -3.11 -13.57
N ALA A 63 -2.72 -2.09 -14.32
CA ALA A 63 -2.75 -2.16 -15.77
C ALA A 63 -1.37 -2.38 -16.39
N ALA A 64 -0.33 -1.91 -15.72
CA ALA A 64 1.06 -2.12 -16.14
C ALA A 64 1.63 -3.47 -15.69
N GLY A 65 0.86 -4.28 -14.98
CA GLY A 65 1.26 -5.63 -14.57
C GLY A 65 1.82 -5.75 -13.16
N PHE A 66 1.66 -4.73 -12.33
CA PHE A 66 2.11 -4.76 -10.93
C PHE A 66 0.95 -5.03 -9.99
N HIS A 67 1.21 -5.73 -8.89
CA HIS A 67 0.28 -5.68 -7.76
C HIS A 67 0.37 -4.30 -7.13
N ALA A 68 -0.71 -3.84 -6.52
CA ALA A 68 -0.73 -2.54 -5.87
C ALA A 68 -1.45 -2.60 -4.54
N ALA A 69 -1.12 -1.68 -3.65
CA ALA A 69 -1.82 -1.46 -2.41
C ALA A 69 -1.83 0.04 -2.12
N VAL A 70 -2.90 0.51 -1.51
CA VAL A 70 -3.00 1.91 -1.08
C VAL A 70 -3.04 1.94 0.44
N LEU A 71 -2.09 2.66 1.02
CA LEU A 71 -2.06 2.88 2.47
C LEU A 71 -2.78 4.19 2.78
N TRP A 72 -3.94 4.07 3.40
CA TRP A 72 -4.67 5.22 3.95
C TRP A 72 -4.17 5.42 5.38
N TYR A 73 -3.04 6.12 5.49
CA TYR A 73 -2.35 6.33 6.75
C TYR A 73 -2.99 7.42 7.59
N SER A 74 -2.75 7.35 8.90
CA SER A 74 -3.28 8.35 9.84
C SER A 74 -2.63 9.71 9.60
N VAL A 75 -3.47 10.73 9.50
CA VAL A 75 -3.07 12.13 9.37
C VAL A 75 -3.43 12.88 10.64
N LYS A 76 -3.16 14.19 10.69
CA LYS A 76 -3.47 14.99 11.88
C LYS A 76 -4.90 14.75 12.36
N PRO A 77 -5.15 14.66 13.67
CA PRO A 77 -4.23 14.99 14.79
C PRO A 77 -3.23 13.89 15.19
N ALA A 78 -3.18 12.77 14.49
CA ALA A 78 -2.15 11.76 14.78
C ALA A 78 -0.76 12.35 14.58
N THR A 79 0.19 11.93 15.43
CA THR A 79 1.55 12.44 15.43
C THR A 79 2.55 11.33 15.12
N PHE A 80 3.77 11.75 14.73
CA PHE A 80 4.87 10.80 14.55
C PHE A 80 5.06 9.95 15.81
N PRO A 81 5.27 8.63 15.73
CA PRO A 81 5.54 7.86 14.51
C PRO A 81 4.32 7.04 13.99
N THR A 82 3.09 7.46 14.25
CA THR A 82 1.88 6.68 13.95
C THR A 82 1.82 6.20 12.50
N ALA A 83 1.92 7.12 11.53
CA ALA A 83 1.87 6.77 10.11
C ALA A 83 3.05 5.87 9.70
N LEU A 84 4.22 6.12 10.23
CA LEU A 84 5.41 5.30 9.94
C LEU A 84 5.22 3.86 10.39
N LEU A 85 4.63 3.66 11.57
CA LEU A 85 4.34 2.32 12.08
C LEU A 85 3.27 1.63 11.26
N GLU A 86 2.29 2.36 10.75
CA GLU A 86 1.28 1.85 9.83
C GLU A 86 1.92 1.39 8.52
N LEU A 87 2.85 2.16 7.98
CA LEU A 87 3.59 1.79 6.78
C LEU A 87 4.45 0.54 7.01
N ALA A 88 5.16 0.49 8.13
CA ALA A 88 5.99 -0.67 8.48
C ALA A 88 5.14 -1.93 8.59
N LYS A 89 3.98 -1.85 9.21
CA LYS A 89 3.05 -2.97 9.32
C LYS A 89 2.50 -3.40 7.95
N SER A 90 2.28 -2.43 7.06
CA SER A 90 1.84 -2.71 5.69
C SER A 90 2.89 -3.50 4.92
N VAL A 91 4.16 -3.12 5.02
CA VAL A 91 5.27 -3.85 4.37
C VAL A 91 5.37 -5.27 4.92
N GLU A 92 5.30 -5.41 6.24
CA GLU A 92 5.33 -6.72 6.91
C GLU A 92 4.18 -7.61 6.43
N LEU A 93 2.98 -7.05 6.34
CA LEU A 93 1.78 -7.76 5.90
C LEU A 93 1.94 -8.26 4.46
N VAL A 94 2.46 -7.42 3.56
CA VAL A 94 2.70 -7.80 2.17
C VAL A 94 3.72 -8.93 2.08
N ARG A 95 4.81 -8.85 2.85
CA ARG A 95 5.83 -9.92 2.88
C ARG A 95 5.25 -11.23 3.38
N LYS A 96 4.38 -11.17 4.39
CA LYS A 96 3.71 -12.35 4.94
C LYS A 96 2.82 -13.04 3.91
N HIS A 97 2.18 -12.27 3.02
CA HIS A 97 1.29 -12.79 1.99
C HIS A 97 1.96 -12.97 0.63
N ALA A 98 3.28 -12.74 0.52
CA ALA A 98 3.97 -12.70 -0.76
C ALA A 98 3.80 -13.99 -1.57
N GLU A 99 3.89 -15.15 -0.93
CA GLU A 99 3.72 -16.43 -1.61
C GLU A 99 2.28 -16.60 -2.11
N GLU A 100 1.29 -16.34 -1.25
CA GLU A 100 -0.13 -16.45 -1.58
C GLU A 100 -0.53 -15.51 -2.73
N TRP A 101 0.01 -14.31 -2.74
CA TRP A 101 -0.34 -13.29 -3.72
C TRP A 101 0.56 -13.29 -4.96
N HIS A 102 1.54 -14.18 -5.01
CA HIS A 102 2.55 -14.20 -6.08
C HIS A 102 3.28 -12.85 -6.20
N VAL A 103 3.65 -12.29 -5.05
CA VAL A 103 4.49 -11.10 -4.96
C VAL A 103 5.95 -11.52 -4.86
N ASP A 104 6.84 -10.84 -5.61
CA ASP A 104 8.28 -11.00 -5.42
C ASP A 104 8.67 -10.28 -4.13
N PRO A 105 9.09 -10.99 -3.07
CA PRO A 105 9.38 -10.37 -1.78
C PRO A 105 10.57 -9.41 -1.82
N ASN A 106 11.37 -9.46 -2.87
CA ASN A 106 12.50 -8.54 -3.07
C ASN A 106 12.12 -7.31 -3.89
N LYS A 107 10.87 -7.23 -4.32
CA LYS A 107 10.36 -6.14 -5.16
C LYS A 107 9.07 -5.56 -4.57
N ILE A 108 9.13 -5.22 -3.31
CA ILE A 108 8.09 -4.45 -2.62
C ILE A 108 8.56 -3.00 -2.61
N VAL A 109 7.87 -2.15 -3.35
CA VAL A 109 8.24 -0.76 -3.56
C VAL A 109 7.25 0.13 -2.83
N VAL A 110 7.75 1.16 -2.17
CA VAL A 110 6.90 2.18 -1.54
C VAL A 110 7.02 3.45 -2.40
N GLU A 111 5.89 3.93 -2.88
CA GLU A 111 5.80 5.15 -3.69
C GLU A 111 4.93 6.15 -2.96
N GLY A 112 5.31 7.40 -2.96
CA GLY A 112 4.56 8.44 -2.29
C GLY A 112 4.52 9.74 -3.06
N CYS A 113 3.43 10.49 -2.85
CA CYS A 113 3.21 11.80 -3.44
C CYS A 113 3.20 12.85 -2.34
N SER A 114 4.04 13.89 -2.46
CA SER A 114 4.10 14.99 -1.48
C SER A 114 4.32 14.48 -0.04
N ALA A 115 3.37 14.69 0.88
CA ALA A 115 3.47 14.18 2.26
C ALA A 115 3.63 12.64 2.29
N GLY A 116 2.96 11.93 1.37
CA GLY A 116 3.14 10.48 1.20
C GLY A 116 4.57 10.13 0.79
N GLY A 117 5.20 10.96 -0.03
CA GLY A 117 6.62 10.82 -0.41
C GLY A 117 7.54 10.99 0.79
N HIS A 118 7.26 11.95 1.66
CA HIS A 118 7.98 12.14 2.92
C HIS A 118 7.84 10.89 3.80
N LEU A 119 6.64 10.37 3.93
CA LEU A 119 6.39 9.13 4.70
C LEU A 119 7.14 7.94 4.11
N ALA A 120 7.08 7.77 2.79
CA ALA A 120 7.74 6.64 2.10
C ALA A 120 9.26 6.67 2.30
N ALA A 121 9.85 7.84 2.42
CA ALA A 121 11.29 8.02 2.60
C ALA A 121 11.75 7.94 4.07
N SER A 122 10.82 7.87 4.99
CA SER A 122 11.12 7.86 6.43
C SER A 122 11.81 6.60 6.92
#